data_7ab80d5fe7a50bfe1d8f8af8aaf2de4f
#
_entry.id   7ab80d5fe7a50bfe1d8f8af8aaf2de4f
#
_cell.length_a   1.000
_cell.length_b   1.000
_cell.length_c   1.000
_cell.angle_alpha   90.00
_cell.angle_beta   90.00
_cell.angle_gamma   90.00
#
_symmetry.space_group_name_H-M   'P 1'
#
loop_
_entity.id
_entity.type
_entity.pdbx_description
1 polymer ?
#
loop_
_entity_poly.entity_id
_entity_poly.type
_entity_poly.pdbx_seq_one_letter_code
_entity_poly.pdbx_strand_id
1 'polypeptide(L)'
;MAQDVPAMADEVAALMAQRLGGARRGSQPDLATMIRRRGGALPRRQRRAAQVLLRAQAQAASPKVARQMDSTAATRAHAELLRYLRRLGGAARWQAGALNVAAAVMMGLLLVGAIAVWIMVRRGLA
;
A
#
# COMPACT_ATOMS: atom_id res chain seq x y z
N MET A 1 20.97 7.39 -11.04
CA MET A 1 22.34 7.02 -10.63
C MET A 1 22.32 5.73 -9.82
N ALA A 2 23.36 4.89 -9.97
CA ALA A 2 23.43 3.62 -9.26
C ALA A 2 23.40 3.77 -7.72
N GLN A 3 23.81 4.92 -7.20
CA GLN A 3 23.81 5.22 -5.76
C GLN A 3 22.40 5.30 -5.16
N ASP A 4 21.39 5.59 -5.99
CA ASP A 4 20.03 5.74 -5.53
C ASP A 4 19.28 4.41 -5.48
N VAL A 5 19.84 3.35 -6.06
CA VAL A 5 19.16 2.04 -6.14
C VAL A 5 18.85 1.44 -4.76
N PRO A 6 19.79 1.40 -3.80
CA PRO A 6 19.47 0.92 -2.46
C PRO A 6 18.36 1.73 -1.79
N ALA A 7 18.38 3.06 -1.94
CA ALA A 7 17.34 3.93 -1.41
C ALA A 7 15.98 3.66 -2.07
N MET A 8 15.96 3.45 -3.38
CA MET A 8 14.74 3.08 -4.12
C MET A 8 14.19 1.74 -3.63
N ALA A 9 15.05 0.75 -3.43
CA ALA A 9 14.64 -0.56 -2.94
C ALA A 9 14.06 -0.47 -1.53
N ASP A 10 14.68 0.30 -0.64
CA ASP A 10 14.21 0.50 0.73
C ASP A 10 12.85 1.22 0.74
N GLU A 11 12.67 2.21 -0.11
CA GLU A 11 11.40 2.93 -0.24
C GLU A 11 10.27 2.01 -0.69
N VAL A 12 10.53 1.17 -1.69
CA VAL A 12 9.53 0.19 -2.17
C VAL A 12 9.22 -0.82 -1.07
N ALA A 13 10.23 -1.33 -0.38
CA ALA A 13 10.03 -2.29 0.71
C ALA A 13 9.18 -1.69 1.84
N ALA A 14 9.46 -0.45 2.24
CA ALA A 14 8.69 0.25 3.26
C ALA A 14 7.24 0.44 2.82
N LEU A 15 7.02 0.83 1.57
CA LEU A 15 5.69 1.03 1.02
C LEU A 15 4.91 -0.29 0.89
N MET A 16 5.57 -1.37 0.49
CA MET A 16 4.97 -2.71 0.48
C MET A 16 4.53 -3.11 1.89
N ALA A 17 5.36 -2.88 2.89
CA ALA A 17 5.01 -3.18 4.28
C ALA A 17 3.78 -2.40 4.73
N GLN A 18 3.66 -1.13 4.33
CA GLN A 18 2.51 -0.30 4.67
C GLN A 18 1.23 -0.73 3.97
N ARG A 19 1.32 -1.12 2.69
CA ARG A 19 0.15 -1.41 1.86
C ARG A 19 -0.27 -2.87 1.88
N LEU A 20 0.69 -3.78 1.94
CA LEU A 20 0.46 -5.22 1.85
C LEU A 20 0.67 -5.93 3.19
N GLY A 21 1.29 -5.28 4.16
CA GLY A 21 1.65 -5.88 5.43
C GLY A 21 2.87 -6.80 5.30
N GLY A 22 3.02 -7.72 6.23
CA GLY A 22 4.13 -8.68 6.21
C GLY A 22 5.37 -8.25 6.97
N ALA A 23 5.35 -7.08 7.60
CA ALA A 23 6.43 -6.59 8.44
C ALA A 23 5.98 -6.52 9.89
N ARG A 24 6.85 -6.86 10.82
CA ARG A 24 6.59 -6.66 12.24
C ARG A 24 6.65 -5.17 12.56
N ARG A 25 5.85 -4.74 13.53
CA ARG A 25 5.82 -3.36 13.99
C ARG A 25 7.22 -2.94 14.47
N GLY A 26 7.72 -1.83 13.90
CA GLY A 26 9.04 -1.31 14.22
C GLY A 26 10.19 -1.94 13.45
N SER A 27 9.94 -2.96 12.60
CA SER A 27 10.96 -3.54 11.74
C SER A 27 10.92 -2.91 10.34
N GLN A 28 12.10 -2.83 9.71
CA GLN A 28 12.20 -2.41 8.31
C GLN A 28 12.76 -3.57 7.50
N PRO A 29 11.90 -4.44 6.95
CA PRO A 29 12.37 -5.53 6.11
C PRO A 29 12.94 -4.99 4.80
N ASP A 30 13.93 -5.69 4.26
CA ASP A 30 14.48 -5.34 2.96
C ASP A 30 13.54 -5.77 1.81
N LEU A 31 13.86 -5.32 0.60
CA LEU A 31 13.05 -5.61 -0.58
C LEU A 31 12.95 -7.12 -0.85
N ALA A 32 14.06 -7.85 -0.72
CA ALA A 32 14.08 -9.29 -0.93
C ALA A 32 13.13 -10.01 0.02
N THR A 33 13.12 -9.62 1.30
CA THR A 33 12.22 -10.17 2.31
C THR A 33 10.76 -9.87 1.97
N MET A 34 10.45 -8.64 1.56
CA MET A 34 9.09 -8.26 1.20
C MET A 34 8.58 -8.98 -0.04
N ILE A 35 9.42 -9.15 -1.06
CA ILE A 35 9.07 -9.92 -2.26
C ILE A 35 8.77 -11.37 -1.88
N ARG A 36 9.56 -11.96 -0.99
CA ARG A 36 9.34 -13.33 -0.54
C ARG A 36 8.04 -13.48 0.24
N ARG A 37 7.73 -12.52 1.11
CA ARG A 37 6.54 -12.58 1.97
C ARG A 37 5.26 -12.15 1.26
N ARG A 38 5.32 -11.12 0.44
CA ARG A 38 4.14 -10.48 -0.14
C ARG A 38 4.21 -10.33 -1.66
N GLY A 39 5.18 -10.94 -2.32
CA GLY A 39 5.29 -10.90 -3.79
C GLY A 39 4.09 -11.50 -4.50
N GLY A 40 3.44 -12.49 -3.89
CA GLY A 40 2.23 -13.09 -4.43
C GLY A 40 1.03 -12.14 -4.51
N ALA A 41 1.02 -11.08 -3.70
CA ALA A 41 -0.03 -10.06 -3.73
C ALA A 41 0.14 -9.06 -4.88
N LEU A 42 1.33 -9.03 -5.53
CA LEU A 42 1.59 -8.15 -6.65
C LEU A 42 1.14 -8.80 -7.96
N PRO A 43 0.53 -8.03 -8.88
CA PRO A 43 0.30 -8.52 -10.24
C PRO A 43 1.61 -8.85 -10.95
N ARG A 44 1.53 -9.63 -12.02
CA ARG A 44 2.70 -10.09 -12.77
C ARG A 44 3.64 -8.96 -13.18
N ARG A 45 3.07 -7.88 -13.69
CA ARG A 45 3.83 -6.71 -14.15
C ARG A 45 4.63 -6.07 -13.01
N GLN A 46 3.98 -5.85 -11.87
CA GLN A 46 4.62 -5.25 -10.70
C GLN A 46 5.62 -6.22 -10.07
N ARG A 47 5.35 -7.51 -10.11
CA ARG A 47 6.30 -8.52 -9.63
C ARG A 47 7.58 -8.52 -10.46
N ARG A 48 7.47 -8.39 -11.79
CA ARG A 48 8.63 -8.24 -12.68
C ARG A 48 9.42 -6.98 -12.36
N ALA A 49 8.73 -5.86 -12.15
CA ALA A 49 9.37 -4.61 -11.76
C ALA A 49 10.12 -4.75 -10.44
N ALA A 50 9.54 -5.44 -9.46
CA ALA A 50 10.20 -5.71 -8.18
C ALA A 50 11.45 -6.56 -8.37
N GLN A 51 11.41 -7.56 -9.25
CA GLN A 51 12.58 -8.38 -9.56
C GLN A 51 13.69 -7.58 -10.25
N VAL A 52 13.33 -6.68 -11.16
CA VAL A 52 14.30 -5.78 -11.81
C VAL A 52 14.99 -4.91 -10.76
N LEU A 53 14.23 -4.34 -9.84
CA LEU A 53 14.78 -3.49 -8.78
C LEU A 53 15.66 -4.30 -7.83
N LEU A 54 15.26 -5.51 -7.49
CA LEU A 54 16.04 -6.40 -6.63
C LEU A 54 17.39 -6.77 -7.26
N ARG A 55 17.39 -7.08 -8.56
CA ARG A 55 18.63 -7.36 -9.30
C ARG A 55 19.53 -6.13 -9.35
N ALA A 56 18.95 -4.95 -9.58
CA ALA A 56 19.70 -3.71 -9.59
C ALA A 56 20.34 -3.43 -8.22
N GLN A 57 19.63 -3.71 -7.14
CA GLN A 57 20.17 -3.58 -5.79
C GLN A 57 21.37 -4.49 -5.57
N ALA A 58 21.26 -5.75 -6.01
CA ALA A 58 22.36 -6.71 -5.91
C ALA A 58 23.57 -6.28 -6.72
N GLN A 59 23.36 -5.74 -7.93
CA GLN A 59 24.43 -5.21 -8.79
C GLN A 59 25.07 -3.97 -8.18
N ALA A 60 24.28 -3.09 -7.57
CA ALA A 60 24.79 -1.87 -6.95
C ALA A 60 25.68 -2.16 -5.73
N ALA A 61 25.55 -3.32 -5.12
CA ALA A 61 26.40 -3.74 -4.02
C ALA A 61 27.85 -4.02 -4.44
N SER A 62 28.11 -4.28 -5.75
CA SER A 62 29.45 -4.47 -6.29
C SER A 62 29.92 -3.16 -6.94
N PRO A 63 31.06 -2.56 -6.49
CA PRO A 63 31.52 -1.29 -7.06
C PRO A 63 31.81 -1.35 -8.56
N LYS A 64 32.36 -2.45 -9.04
CA LYS A 64 32.67 -2.64 -10.47
C LYS A 64 31.40 -2.69 -11.32
N VAL A 65 30.40 -3.44 -10.88
CA VAL A 65 29.15 -3.59 -11.60
C VAL A 65 28.32 -2.30 -11.50
N ALA A 66 28.32 -1.64 -10.35
CA ALA A 66 27.60 -0.40 -10.14
C ALA A 66 28.03 0.71 -11.12
N ARG A 67 29.32 0.79 -11.45
CA ARG A 67 29.84 1.77 -12.40
C ARG A 67 29.37 1.54 -13.82
N GLN A 68 29.13 0.30 -14.20
CA GLN A 68 28.70 -0.11 -15.55
C GLN A 68 27.18 -0.25 -15.66
N MET A 69 26.47 -0.19 -14.54
CA MET A 69 25.04 -0.44 -14.49
C MET A 69 24.24 0.72 -15.08
N ASP A 70 23.31 0.39 -15.97
CA ASP A 70 22.30 1.34 -16.43
C ASP A 70 21.17 1.38 -15.40
N SER A 71 21.02 2.51 -14.73
CA SER A 71 20.00 2.71 -13.71
C SER A 71 18.61 3.02 -14.28
N THR A 72 18.48 3.16 -15.60
CA THR A 72 17.21 3.51 -16.25
C THR A 72 16.13 2.47 -15.97
N ALA A 73 16.47 1.18 -16.12
CA ALA A 73 15.51 0.09 -15.83
C ALA A 73 15.09 0.07 -14.38
N ALA A 74 16.02 0.29 -13.44
CA ALA A 74 15.74 0.37 -12.02
C ALA A 74 14.83 1.55 -11.69
N THR A 75 15.09 2.71 -12.27
CA THR A 75 14.28 3.92 -12.07
C THR A 75 12.84 3.71 -12.58
N ARG A 76 12.69 3.09 -13.75
CA ARG A 76 11.35 2.76 -14.29
C ARG A 76 10.62 1.77 -13.40
N ALA A 77 11.30 0.73 -12.94
CA ALA A 77 10.72 -0.26 -12.04
C ALA A 77 10.27 0.37 -10.72
N HIS A 78 11.09 1.23 -10.16
CA HIS A 78 10.77 1.98 -8.94
C HIS A 78 9.54 2.86 -9.13
N ALA A 79 9.48 3.63 -10.21
CA ALA A 79 8.35 4.51 -10.50
C ALA A 79 7.05 3.72 -10.68
N GLU A 80 7.11 2.60 -11.38
CA GLU A 80 5.96 1.72 -11.61
C GLU A 80 5.44 1.12 -10.30
N LEU A 81 6.33 0.61 -9.46
CA LEU A 81 5.98 0.04 -8.16
C LEU A 81 5.39 1.09 -7.23
N LEU A 82 5.97 2.28 -7.16
CA LEU A 82 5.43 3.37 -6.34
C LEU A 82 4.04 3.78 -6.80
N ARG A 83 3.84 3.90 -8.09
CA ARG A 83 2.53 4.25 -8.65
C ARG A 83 1.48 3.22 -8.26
N TYR A 84 1.79 1.94 -8.41
CA TYR A 84 0.88 0.87 -8.04
C TYR A 84 0.58 0.86 -6.55
N LEU A 85 1.60 0.91 -5.71
CA LEU A 85 1.45 0.84 -4.25
C LEU A 85 0.71 2.06 -3.70
N ARG A 86 0.95 3.24 -4.26
CA ARG A 86 0.22 4.46 -3.87
C ARG A 86 -1.26 4.38 -4.25
N ARG A 87 -1.59 3.78 -5.39
CA ARG A 87 -2.98 3.54 -5.78
C ARG A 87 -3.69 2.63 -4.79
N LEU A 88 -3.04 1.59 -4.32
CA LEU A 88 -3.59 0.70 -3.30
C LEU A 88 -3.95 1.46 -2.03
N GLY A 89 -3.06 2.35 -1.59
CA GLY A 89 -3.30 3.19 -0.44
C GLY A 89 -4.48 4.13 -0.61
N GLY A 90 -4.58 4.75 -1.77
CA GLY A 90 -5.69 5.62 -2.12
C GLY A 90 -7.02 4.89 -2.13
N ALA A 91 -7.07 3.72 -2.77
CA ALA A 91 -8.27 2.90 -2.81
C ALA A 91 -8.71 2.44 -1.42
N ALA A 92 -7.74 2.00 -0.58
CA ALA A 92 -8.04 1.58 0.78
C ALA A 92 -8.60 2.72 1.63
N ARG A 93 -8.04 3.93 1.50
CA ARG A 93 -8.54 5.11 2.20
C ARG A 93 -9.94 5.48 1.75
N TRP A 94 -10.20 5.37 0.46
CA TRP A 94 -11.51 5.67 -0.12
C TRP A 94 -12.57 4.70 0.41
N GLN A 95 -12.26 3.42 0.45
CA GLN A 95 -13.16 2.39 0.98
C GLN A 95 -13.42 2.62 2.47
N ALA A 96 -12.40 2.92 3.26
CA ALA A 96 -12.56 3.21 4.68
C ALA A 96 -13.43 4.45 4.90
N GLY A 97 -13.24 5.51 4.11
CA GLY A 97 -14.07 6.70 4.15
C GLY A 97 -15.51 6.42 3.78
N ALA A 98 -15.75 5.65 2.71
CA ALA A 98 -17.08 5.27 2.27
C ALA A 98 -17.81 4.44 3.33
N LEU A 99 -17.12 3.50 3.97
CA LEU A 99 -17.68 2.68 5.05
C LEU A 99 -18.04 3.54 6.26
N ASN A 100 -17.20 4.50 6.63
CA ASN A 100 -17.48 5.40 7.75
C ASN A 100 -18.71 6.28 7.46
N VAL A 101 -18.84 6.82 6.25
CA VAL A 101 -20.01 7.60 5.85
C VAL A 101 -21.27 6.75 5.86
N ALA A 102 -21.22 5.53 5.32
CA ALA A 102 -22.35 4.62 5.33
C ALA A 102 -22.79 4.28 6.75
N ALA A 103 -21.83 3.99 7.65
CA ALA A 103 -22.12 3.71 9.06
C ALA A 103 -22.78 4.93 9.75
N ALA A 104 -22.27 6.13 9.48
CA ALA A 104 -22.83 7.37 10.05
C ALA A 104 -24.26 7.61 9.57
N VAL A 105 -24.55 7.40 8.28
CA VAL A 105 -25.89 7.53 7.72
C VAL A 105 -26.84 6.53 8.35
N MET A 106 -26.43 5.25 8.47
CA MET A 106 -27.25 4.22 9.11
C MET A 106 -27.55 4.54 10.56
N MET A 107 -26.56 4.99 11.31
CA MET A 107 -26.74 5.38 12.71
C MET A 107 -27.71 6.56 12.82
N GLY A 108 -27.58 7.56 11.95
CA GLY A 108 -28.49 8.71 11.91
C GLY A 108 -29.93 8.30 11.63
N LEU A 109 -30.15 7.40 10.66
CA LEU A 109 -31.47 6.90 10.33
C LEU A 109 -32.09 6.11 11.50
N LEU A 110 -31.29 5.29 12.18
CA LEU A 110 -31.76 4.55 13.36
C LEU A 110 -32.18 5.49 14.50
N LEU A 111 -31.40 6.55 14.74
CA LEU A 111 -31.73 7.55 15.77
C LEU A 111 -33.03 8.30 15.44
N VAL A 112 -33.18 8.73 14.20
CA VAL A 112 -34.38 9.43 13.74
C VAL A 112 -35.61 8.51 13.88
N GLY A 113 -35.48 7.25 13.46
CA GLY A 113 -36.54 6.27 13.61
C GLY A 113 -36.93 6.02 15.07
N ALA A 114 -35.93 5.87 15.94
CA ALA A 114 -36.17 5.66 17.37
C ALA A 114 -36.87 6.86 18.02
N ILE A 115 -36.47 8.09 17.67
CA ILE A 115 -37.10 9.32 18.16
C ILE A 115 -38.56 9.40 17.66
N ALA A 116 -38.80 9.08 16.40
CA ALA A 116 -40.14 9.11 15.82
C ALA A 116 -41.08 8.12 16.54
N VAL A 117 -40.61 6.90 16.75
CA VAL A 117 -41.39 5.87 17.48
C VAL A 117 -41.64 6.34 18.92
N TRP A 118 -40.65 6.90 19.59
CA TRP A 118 -40.79 7.37 20.97
C TRP A 118 -41.84 8.50 21.06
N ILE A 119 -41.83 9.42 20.13
CA ILE A 119 -42.81 10.50 20.06
C ILE A 119 -44.22 9.93 19.83
N MET A 120 -44.35 8.99 18.89
CA MET A 120 -45.65 8.33 18.63
C MET A 120 -46.20 7.64 19.84
N VAL A 121 -45.39 6.88 20.55
CA VAL A 121 -45.79 6.17 21.77
C VAL A 121 -46.19 7.18 22.87
N ARG A 122 -45.40 8.24 23.01
CA ARG A 122 -45.69 9.27 24.04
C ARG A 122 -46.97 10.06 23.76
N ARG A 123 -47.31 10.24 22.49
CA ARG A 123 -48.56 10.91 22.09
C ARG A 123 -49.77 9.97 22.08
N GLY A 124 -49.57 8.71 22.38
CA GLY A 124 -50.64 7.72 22.41
C GLY A 124 -51.18 7.37 21.02
N LEU A 125 -50.39 7.57 19.97
CA LEU A 125 -50.78 7.26 18.60
C LEU A 125 -50.50 5.83 18.17
N ALA A 126 -49.92 5.02 19.05
CA ALA A 126 -49.64 3.65 18.74
C ALA A 126 -50.77 2.75 19.13
#